data_60c3840298bedbeec07ee417c352b3ce
#
_entry.id   60c3840298bedbeec07ee417c352b3ce
#
_cell.length_a   1.000
_cell.length_b   1.000
_cell.length_c   1.000
_cell.angle_alpha   90.00
_cell.angle_beta   90.00
_cell.angle_gamma   90.00
#
_symmetry.space_group_name_H-M   'P 1'
#
loop_
_entity.id
_entity.type
_entity.pdbx_description
1 polymer ?
#
loop_
_entity_poly.entity_id
_entity_poly.type
_entity_poly.pdbx_seq_one_letter_code
_entity_poly.pdbx_strand_id
1 'polypeptide(L)'
;MQYFTFIPRHLELTFFDTDPIKISLPMGDAMDALLTDMAQAMDAAPNLPAAAAALYPVLGKDTTDAILSRAEPRDVLAAEQLAAYVLRQYAEGKEKNLSAAQLGRRTETGS
;
A
#
# COMPACT_ATOMS: atom_id res chain seq x y z
N MET A 1 25.16 5.57 25.88
CA MET A 1 25.34 4.82 24.65
C MET A 1 24.12 4.98 23.75
N GLN A 2 24.35 5.39 22.52
CA GLN A 2 23.25 5.58 21.59
C GLN A 2 23.07 4.34 20.74
N TYR A 3 21.84 3.92 20.60
CA TYR A 3 21.48 2.79 19.75
C TYR A 3 20.81 3.31 18.49
N PHE A 4 21.28 2.82 17.37
CA PHE A 4 20.60 3.07 16.12
C PHE A 4 19.48 2.05 15.96
N THR A 5 18.26 2.56 15.80
CA THR A 5 17.09 1.72 15.59
C THR A 5 16.50 2.03 14.23
N PHE A 6 16.33 1.02 13.42
CA PHE A 6 15.66 1.19 12.12
C PHE A 6 14.18 1.37 12.33
N ILE A 7 13.63 2.39 11.68
CA ILE A 7 12.17 2.54 11.59
C ILE A 7 11.69 1.51 10.57
N PRO A 8 10.70 0.67 10.92
CA PRO A 8 10.18 -0.29 9.97
C PRO A 8 9.71 0.40 8.68
N ARG A 9 10.19 -0.10 7.54
CA ARG A 9 9.85 0.43 6.23
C ARG A 9 8.96 -0.53 5.45
N HIS A 10 8.14 -1.27 6.16
CA HIS A 10 7.19 -2.18 5.57
C HIS A 10 5.80 -1.87 6.08
N LEU A 11 4.85 -1.90 5.19
CA LEU A 11 3.44 -1.72 5.50
C LEU A 11 2.74 -3.05 5.34
N GLU A 12 2.11 -3.52 6.41
CA GLU A 12 1.30 -4.73 6.35
C GLU A 12 -0.14 -4.37 6.01
N LEU A 13 -0.68 -5.02 4.99
CA LEU A 13 -2.07 -4.86 4.59
C LEU A 13 -2.81 -6.17 4.79
N THR A 14 -4.01 -6.07 5.32
CA THR A 14 -4.91 -7.21 5.51
C THR A 14 -6.20 -6.93 4.75
N PHE A 15 -6.60 -7.90 3.94
CA PHE A 15 -7.83 -7.83 3.17
C PHE A 15 -8.77 -8.92 3.66
N PHE A 16 -10.01 -8.56 3.88
CA PHE A 16 -11.10 -9.42 4.34
C PHE A 16 -10.94 -9.88 5.79
N ASP A 17 -12.07 -9.96 6.49
CA ASP A 17 -12.13 -10.42 7.87
C ASP A 17 -12.10 -11.95 7.95
N THR A 18 -12.79 -12.62 7.02
CA THR A 18 -12.83 -14.07 6.96
C THR A 18 -11.84 -14.53 5.90
N ASP A 19 -10.97 -15.48 6.27
CA ASP A 19 -9.92 -15.99 5.40
C ASP A 19 -9.06 -14.83 4.84
N PRO A 20 -8.37 -14.09 5.72
CA PRO A 20 -7.69 -12.86 5.32
C PRO A 20 -6.51 -13.11 4.39
N ILE A 21 -6.33 -12.19 3.45
CA ILE A 21 -5.14 -12.10 2.62
C ILE A 21 -4.25 -11.01 3.22
N LYS A 22 -2.99 -11.37 3.52
CA LYS A 22 -2.03 -10.45 4.11
C LYS A 22 -0.85 -10.27 3.18
N ILE A 23 -0.44 -9.02 3.01
CA ILE A 23 0.74 -8.68 2.22
C ILE A 23 1.58 -7.66 2.99
N SER A 24 2.86 -7.61 2.67
CA SER A 24 3.77 -6.61 3.20
C SER A 24 4.34 -5.82 2.03
N LEU A 25 4.21 -4.50 2.08
CA LEU A 25 4.74 -3.59 1.07
C LEU A 25 5.95 -2.86 1.63
N PRO A 26 7.06 -2.78 0.87
CA PRO A 26 8.15 -1.90 1.27
C PRO A 26 7.69 -0.45 1.18
N MET A 27 8.23 0.40 2.04
CA MET A 27 7.97 1.83 2.01
C MET A 27 9.22 2.57 1.57
N GLY A 28 9.07 3.58 0.73
CA GLY A 28 10.17 4.39 0.25
C GLY A 28 9.92 4.94 -1.15
N ASP A 29 10.93 5.59 -1.71
CA ASP A 29 10.79 6.30 -2.98
C ASP A 29 10.43 5.36 -4.15
N ALA A 30 10.97 4.16 -4.16
CA ALA A 30 10.64 3.18 -5.20
C ALA A 30 9.17 2.80 -5.16
N MET A 31 8.61 2.62 -3.97
CA MET A 31 7.19 2.32 -3.81
C MET A 31 6.32 3.54 -4.14
N ASP A 32 6.77 4.75 -3.78
CA ASP A 32 6.07 5.99 -4.16
C ASP A 32 5.91 6.06 -5.68
N ALA A 33 6.97 5.74 -6.42
CA ALA A 33 6.94 5.74 -7.88
C ALA A 33 5.97 4.68 -8.43
N LEU A 34 5.99 3.46 -7.87
CA LEU A 34 5.08 2.40 -8.28
C LEU A 34 3.62 2.76 -8.02
N LEU A 35 3.33 3.39 -6.88
CA LEU A 35 1.98 3.81 -6.53
C LEU A 35 1.49 4.93 -7.43
N THR A 36 2.37 5.86 -7.80
CA THR A 36 2.04 6.93 -8.74
C THR A 36 1.71 6.35 -10.12
N ASP A 37 2.52 5.42 -10.60
CA ASP A 37 2.27 4.74 -11.87
C ASP A 37 0.97 3.95 -11.82
N MET A 38 0.71 3.27 -10.71
CA MET A 38 -0.55 2.54 -10.50
C MET A 38 -1.76 3.47 -10.60
N ALA A 39 -1.71 4.61 -9.93
CA ALA A 39 -2.82 5.56 -9.94
C ALA A 39 -3.08 6.10 -11.35
N GLN A 40 -2.03 6.42 -12.10
CA GLN A 40 -2.16 6.89 -13.48
C GLN A 40 -2.72 5.81 -14.39
N ALA A 41 -2.22 4.59 -14.27
CA ALA A 41 -2.72 3.47 -15.06
C ALA A 41 -4.17 3.14 -14.72
N MET A 42 -4.56 3.27 -13.47
CA MET A 42 -5.92 3.04 -13.02
C MET A 42 -6.88 4.07 -13.63
N ASP A 43 -6.50 5.36 -13.64
CA ASP A 43 -7.32 6.41 -14.23
C ASP A 43 -7.54 6.19 -15.73
N ALA A 44 -6.56 5.61 -16.40
CA ALA A 44 -6.63 5.34 -17.83
C ALA A 44 -7.27 3.99 -18.16
N ALA A 45 -7.53 3.13 -17.18
CA ALA A 45 -8.00 1.77 -17.43
C ALA A 45 -9.45 1.75 -17.92
N PRO A 46 -9.71 1.20 -19.12
CA PRO A 46 -11.07 1.18 -19.67
C PRO A 46 -11.91 0.00 -19.17
N ASN A 47 -11.31 -0.99 -18.55
CA ASN A 47 -11.99 -2.20 -18.13
C ASN A 47 -11.24 -2.87 -16.96
N LEU A 48 -11.84 -3.91 -16.40
CA LEU A 48 -11.27 -4.63 -15.26
C LEU A 48 -9.90 -5.27 -15.54
N PRO A 49 -9.67 -5.96 -16.66
CA PRO A 49 -8.35 -6.52 -16.94
C PRO A 49 -7.23 -5.47 -16.96
N ALA A 50 -7.47 -4.31 -17.53
CA ALA A 50 -6.50 -3.22 -17.55
C ALA A 50 -6.26 -2.65 -16.15
N ALA A 51 -7.32 -2.50 -15.36
CA ALA A 51 -7.23 -2.03 -13.98
C ALA A 51 -6.46 -3.04 -13.10
N ALA A 52 -6.73 -4.32 -13.26
CA ALA A 52 -5.99 -5.38 -12.56
C ALA A 52 -4.50 -5.33 -12.90
N ALA A 53 -4.18 -5.16 -14.17
CA ALA A 53 -2.80 -5.05 -14.62
C ALA A 53 -2.07 -3.85 -13.97
N ALA A 54 -2.78 -2.75 -13.70
CA ALA A 54 -2.23 -1.59 -13.00
C ALA A 54 -1.82 -1.92 -11.56
N LEU A 55 -2.51 -2.86 -10.92
CA LEU A 55 -2.23 -3.29 -9.54
C LEU A 55 -1.10 -4.32 -9.44
N TYR A 56 -0.79 -5.03 -10.50
CA TYR A 56 0.18 -6.12 -10.48
C TYR A 56 1.57 -5.69 -10.00
N PRO A 57 2.15 -4.54 -10.41
CA PRO A 57 3.46 -4.15 -9.92
C PRO A 57 3.51 -3.86 -8.42
N VAL A 58 2.38 -3.52 -7.82
CA VAL A 58 2.27 -3.16 -6.41
C VAL A 58 1.95 -4.38 -5.55
N LEU A 59 0.90 -5.11 -5.89
CA LEU A 59 0.39 -6.22 -5.08
C LEU A 59 0.86 -7.59 -5.54
N GLY A 60 1.30 -7.70 -6.80
CA GLY A 60 1.57 -8.98 -7.44
C GLY A 60 0.32 -9.53 -8.09
N LYS A 61 0.52 -10.30 -9.17
CA LYS A 61 -0.57 -10.84 -9.97
C LYS A 61 -1.49 -11.76 -9.15
N ASP A 62 -0.90 -12.71 -8.44
CA ASP A 62 -1.67 -13.72 -7.71
C ASP A 62 -2.51 -13.08 -6.60
N THR A 63 -1.92 -12.14 -5.86
CA THR A 63 -2.62 -11.43 -4.78
C THR A 63 -3.74 -10.57 -5.35
N THR A 64 -3.46 -9.81 -6.41
CA THR A 64 -4.46 -8.96 -7.05
C THR A 64 -5.64 -9.79 -7.54
N ASP A 65 -5.36 -10.86 -8.25
CA ASP A 65 -6.40 -11.73 -8.81
C ASP A 65 -7.22 -12.39 -7.69
N ALA A 66 -6.57 -12.82 -6.61
CA ALA A 66 -7.26 -13.42 -5.47
C ALA A 66 -8.20 -12.42 -4.78
N ILE A 67 -7.77 -11.18 -4.61
CA ILE A 67 -8.61 -10.14 -3.99
C ILE A 67 -9.79 -9.81 -4.91
N LEU A 68 -9.52 -9.57 -6.19
CA LEU A 68 -10.56 -9.19 -7.14
C LEU A 68 -11.56 -10.32 -7.40
N SER A 69 -11.14 -11.57 -7.24
CA SER A 69 -12.05 -12.71 -7.38
C SER A 69 -13.15 -12.74 -6.32
N ARG A 70 -12.95 -12.06 -5.20
CA ARG A 70 -13.93 -11.96 -4.10
C ARG A 70 -14.84 -10.74 -4.23
N ALA A 71 -14.60 -9.87 -5.22
CA ALA A 71 -15.38 -8.65 -5.39
C ALA A 71 -16.77 -8.96 -5.98
N GLU A 72 -17.79 -8.26 -5.47
CA GLU A 72 -19.16 -8.32 -5.98
C GLU A 72 -19.74 -6.91 -6.01
N PRO A 73 -20.01 -6.31 -7.17
CA PRO A 73 -19.72 -6.86 -8.50
C PRO A 73 -18.22 -6.82 -8.83
N ARG A 74 -17.79 -7.71 -9.72
CA ARG A 74 -16.41 -7.75 -10.20
C ARG A 74 -16.29 -6.86 -11.44
N ASP A 75 -15.95 -5.61 -11.22
CA ASP A 75 -15.85 -4.62 -12.28
C ASP A 75 -14.67 -3.67 -12.03
N VAL A 76 -14.51 -2.68 -12.90
CA VAL A 76 -13.40 -1.72 -12.78
C VAL A 76 -13.48 -0.93 -11.48
N LEU A 77 -14.67 -0.67 -10.97
CA LEU A 77 -14.85 0.04 -9.71
C LEU A 77 -14.26 -0.74 -8.53
N ALA A 78 -14.39 -2.07 -8.53
CA ALA A 78 -13.77 -2.90 -7.50
C ALA A 78 -12.25 -2.72 -7.48
N ALA A 79 -11.62 -2.69 -8.66
CA ALA A 79 -10.18 -2.44 -8.77
C ALA A 79 -9.81 -1.02 -8.32
N GLU A 80 -10.62 -0.03 -8.65
CA GLU A 80 -10.40 1.35 -8.20
C GLU A 80 -10.50 1.45 -6.67
N GLN A 81 -11.45 0.78 -6.06
CA GLN A 81 -11.59 0.73 -4.61
C GLN A 81 -10.39 0.07 -3.94
N LEU A 82 -9.88 -1.01 -4.54
CA LEU A 82 -8.68 -1.67 -4.05
C LEU A 82 -7.47 -0.76 -4.13
N ALA A 83 -7.28 -0.06 -5.24
CA ALA A 83 -6.20 0.91 -5.40
C ALA A 83 -6.30 2.03 -4.38
N ALA A 84 -7.49 2.57 -4.17
CA ALA A 84 -7.74 3.62 -3.19
C ALA A 84 -7.41 3.17 -1.77
N TYR A 85 -7.77 1.94 -1.42
CA TYR A 85 -7.44 1.36 -0.13
C TYR A 85 -5.92 1.28 0.09
N VAL A 86 -5.21 0.77 -0.91
CA VAL A 86 -3.74 0.64 -0.84
C VAL A 86 -3.09 2.01 -0.68
N LEU A 87 -3.52 2.99 -1.47
CA LEU A 87 -2.97 4.35 -1.41
C LEU A 87 -3.21 4.99 -0.04
N ARG A 88 -4.41 4.83 0.51
CA ARG A 88 -4.76 5.37 1.81
C ARG A 88 -3.94 4.74 2.93
N GLN A 89 -3.83 3.42 2.94
CA GLN A 89 -3.05 2.71 3.95
C GLN A 89 -1.57 3.06 3.88
N TYR A 90 -1.04 3.21 2.66
CA TYR A 90 0.34 3.62 2.48
C TYR A 90 0.59 5.04 3.02
N ALA A 91 -0.31 5.97 2.73
CA ALA A 91 -0.20 7.35 3.22
C ALA A 91 -0.24 7.40 4.75
N GLU A 92 -1.15 6.65 5.37
CA GLU A 92 -1.25 6.56 6.83
C GLU A 92 0.01 5.94 7.44
N GLY A 93 0.54 4.89 6.84
CA GLY A 93 1.77 4.25 7.29
C GLY A 93 2.97 5.19 7.20
N LYS A 94 3.04 5.98 6.15
CA LYS A 94 4.10 6.97 5.96
C LYS A 94 4.04 8.06 7.04
N GLU A 95 2.85 8.54 7.38
CA GLU A 95 2.67 9.51 8.46
C GLU A 95 3.12 8.95 9.81
N LYS A 96 2.77 7.70 10.11
CA LYS A 96 3.17 7.05 11.35
C LYS A 96 4.68 6.93 11.45
N ASN A 97 5.35 6.59 10.37
CA ASN A 97 6.81 6.49 10.35
C ASN A 97 7.47 7.85 10.56
N LEU A 98 6.92 8.90 9.96
CA LEU A 98 7.42 10.27 10.18
C LEU A 98 7.23 10.69 11.62
N SER A 99 6.07 10.43 12.20
CA SER A 99 5.79 10.76 13.59
C SER A 99 6.75 10.05 14.54
N ALA A 100 7.02 8.77 14.32
CA ALA A 100 7.98 8.01 15.10
C ALA A 100 9.38 8.61 15.01
N ALA A 101 9.81 8.99 13.80
CA ALA A 101 11.11 9.61 13.58
C ALA A 101 11.21 10.97 14.29
N GLN A 102 10.15 11.77 14.25
CA GLN A 102 10.10 13.06 14.94
C GLN A 102 10.15 12.89 16.46
N LEU A 103 9.43 11.94 17.00
CA LEU A 103 9.46 11.64 18.42
C LEU A 103 10.85 11.20 18.88
N GLY A 104 11.52 10.38 18.09
CA GLY A 104 12.89 9.97 18.36
C GLY A 104 13.84 11.15 18.42
N ARG A 105 13.71 12.09 17.51
CA ARG A 105 14.52 13.31 17.50
C ARG A 105 14.31 14.16 18.73
N ARG A 106 13.08 14.33 19.19
CA ARG A 106 12.77 15.09 20.40
C ARG A 106 13.44 14.45 21.61
N THR A 107 13.41 13.15 21.70
CA THR A 107 14.03 12.43 22.78
C THR A 107 15.55 12.63 22.79
N GLU A 108 16.17 12.63 21.62
CA GLU A 108 17.60 12.82 21.47
C GLU A 108 18.06 14.23 21.84
N THR A 109 17.27 15.24 21.60
CA THR A 109 17.63 16.61 21.92
C THR A 109 17.60 16.92 23.40
N GLY A 110 17.34 15.91 24.21
CA GLY A 110 17.53 15.98 25.65
C GLY A 110 16.58 16.88 26.39
N SER A 111 15.65 17.24 25.71
CA SER A 111 14.64 18.05 26.33
C SER A 111 14.10 17.32 27.52
#